data_f5925f442d20e598c3016a53f503fca1
#
_entry.id   f5925f442d20e598c3016a53f503fca1
#
_cell.length_a   1.000
_cell.length_b   1.000
_cell.length_c   1.000
_cell.angle_alpha   90.00
_cell.angle_beta   90.00
_cell.angle_gamma   90.00
#
_symmetry.space_group_name_H-M   'P 1'
#
loop_
_entity.id
_entity.type
_entity.pdbx_description
1 polymer ?
#
loop_
_entity_poly.entity_id
_entity_poly.type
_entity_poly.pdbx_seq_one_letter_code
_entity_poly.pdbx_strand_id
1 'polypeptide(L)'
;MQAYWTLVRRELGSHFFSWTGYVVIAAVLLLLALSFIDLLTKFNGEAMDQPLTSVFYSTLYFWLILLLAAPVITMRSFAHEKATGTYETLMTTPVSDIQVVLAKFSGALLFYVIMCVPLLAWVFIARPLSNVPGIVDPGTVIATFLGILL
;
A
#
# COMPACT_ATOMS: atom_id res chain seq x y z
N MET A 1 9.64 12.03 -22.48
CA MET A 1 8.50 11.46 -21.72
C MET A 1 8.38 9.94 -21.89
N GLN A 2 8.61 9.37 -23.07
CA GLN A 2 8.53 7.91 -23.30
C GLN A 2 9.53 7.11 -22.44
N ALA A 3 10.79 7.59 -22.31
CA ALA A 3 11.80 6.92 -21.50
C ALA A 3 11.42 6.82 -20.00
N TYR A 4 10.84 7.87 -19.45
CA TYR A 4 10.37 7.89 -18.07
C TYR A 4 9.27 6.83 -17.81
N TRP A 5 8.23 6.77 -18.65
CA TRP A 5 7.16 5.78 -18.52
C TRP A 5 7.65 4.35 -18.67
N THR A 6 8.62 4.11 -19.57
CA THR A 6 9.25 2.80 -19.72
C THR A 6 9.99 2.39 -18.46
N LEU A 7 10.71 3.32 -17.82
CA LEU A 7 11.39 3.09 -16.55
C LEU A 7 10.39 2.79 -15.42
N VAL A 8 9.34 3.59 -15.27
CA VAL A 8 8.29 3.37 -14.26
C VAL A 8 7.64 1.99 -14.43
N ARG A 9 7.28 1.62 -15.68
CA ARG A 9 6.69 0.31 -15.97
C ARG A 9 7.65 -0.84 -15.65
N ARG A 10 8.94 -0.67 -15.93
CA ARG A 10 9.98 -1.64 -15.58
C ARG A 10 10.12 -1.82 -14.09
N GLU A 11 10.15 -0.72 -13.33
CA GLU A 11 10.21 -0.73 -11.87
C GLU A 11 8.98 -1.39 -11.26
N LEU A 12 7.79 -1.01 -11.72
CA LEU A 12 6.54 -1.63 -11.28
C LEU A 12 6.54 -3.14 -11.54
N GLY A 13 6.97 -3.56 -12.75
CA GLY A 13 7.13 -4.97 -13.10
C GLY A 13 8.10 -5.70 -12.17
N SER A 14 9.22 -5.08 -11.80
CA SER A 14 10.21 -5.68 -10.89
C SER A 14 9.64 -5.96 -9.49
N HIS A 15 8.70 -5.14 -9.03
CA HIS A 15 7.99 -5.37 -7.75
C HIS A 15 6.99 -6.52 -7.86
N PHE A 16 6.20 -6.58 -8.94
CA PHE A 16 5.16 -7.61 -9.11
C PHE A 16 5.72 -8.98 -9.50
N PHE A 17 6.77 -9.04 -10.33
CA PHE A 17 7.37 -10.31 -10.76
C PHE A 17 8.45 -10.83 -9.81
N SER A 18 8.51 -10.32 -8.60
CA SER A 18 9.47 -10.75 -7.62
C SER A 18 8.83 -11.53 -6.49
N TRP A 19 9.52 -12.59 -6.06
CA TRP A 19 9.16 -13.39 -4.90
C TRP A 19 8.91 -12.53 -3.64
N THR A 20 9.76 -11.55 -3.40
CA THR A 20 9.62 -10.66 -2.24
C THR A 20 8.41 -9.72 -2.36
N GLY A 21 8.00 -9.32 -3.57
CA GLY A 21 6.77 -8.56 -3.78
C GLY A 21 5.54 -9.35 -3.33
N TYR A 22 5.48 -10.63 -3.68
CA TYR A 22 4.40 -11.52 -3.22
C TYR A 22 4.40 -11.71 -1.70
N VAL A 23 5.57 -11.84 -1.08
CA VAL A 23 5.70 -11.94 0.39
C VAL A 23 5.16 -10.69 1.07
N VAL A 24 5.48 -9.50 0.55
CA VAL A 24 4.98 -8.22 1.08
C VAL A 24 3.46 -8.13 0.94
N ILE A 25 2.91 -8.46 -0.23
CA ILE A 25 1.46 -8.47 -0.44
C ILE A 25 0.78 -9.46 0.50
N ALA A 26 1.32 -10.67 0.64
CA ALA A 26 0.79 -11.69 1.53
C ALA A 26 0.80 -11.23 3.00
N ALA A 27 1.89 -10.61 3.46
CA ALA A 27 2.00 -10.06 4.81
C ALA A 27 0.97 -8.96 5.07
N VAL A 28 0.77 -8.05 4.12
CA VAL A 28 -0.24 -6.99 4.23
C VAL A 28 -1.65 -7.57 4.26
N LEU A 29 -1.97 -8.54 3.40
CA LEU A 29 -3.27 -9.20 3.39
C LEU A 29 -3.53 -9.95 4.70
N LEU A 30 -2.50 -10.59 5.27
CA LEU A 30 -2.58 -11.27 6.57
C LEU A 30 -2.86 -10.25 7.69
N LEU A 31 -2.15 -9.14 7.75
CA LEU A 31 -2.39 -8.09 8.74
C LEU A 31 -3.78 -7.49 8.59
N LEU A 32 -4.27 -7.31 7.35
CA LEU A 32 -5.63 -6.90 7.07
C LEU A 32 -6.67 -7.90 7.59
N ALA A 33 -6.44 -9.20 7.39
CA ALA A 33 -7.33 -10.25 7.88
C ALA A 33 -7.37 -10.27 9.41
N LEU A 34 -6.21 -10.12 10.08
CA LEU A 34 -6.14 -10.01 11.54
C LEU A 34 -6.86 -8.76 12.06
N SER A 35 -6.70 -7.62 11.39
CA SER A 35 -7.44 -6.39 11.70
C SER A 35 -8.95 -6.60 11.59
N PHE A 36 -9.40 -7.37 10.59
CA PHE A 36 -10.80 -7.68 10.41
C PHE A 36 -11.35 -8.56 11.54
N ILE A 37 -10.61 -9.59 11.94
CA ILE A 37 -10.99 -10.47 13.05
C ILE A 37 -11.09 -9.66 14.35
N ASP A 38 -10.10 -8.80 14.64
CA ASP A 38 -10.11 -7.94 15.84
C ASP A 38 -11.32 -7.00 15.84
N LEU A 39 -11.68 -6.50 14.69
CA LEU A 39 -12.86 -5.67 14.52
C LEU A 39 -14.15 -6.45 14.76
N LEU A 40 -14.30 -7.64 14.18
CA LEU A 40 -15.47 -8.50 14.40
C LEU A 40 -15.62 -8.89 15.87
N THR A 41 -14.53 -9.14 16.60
CA THR A 41 -14.60 -9.46 18.04
C THR A 41 -15.07 -8.27 18.88
N LYS A 42 -14.73 -7.04 18.48
CA LYS A 42 -15.22 -5.81 19.13
C LYS A 42 -16.70 -5.54 18.83
N PHE A 43 -17.21 -6.03 17.68
CA PHE A 43 -18.62 -5.90 17.29
C PHE A 43 -19.57 -6.89 17.98
N ASN A 44 -19.06 -7.89 18.69
CA ASN A 44 -19.87 -8.97 19.28
C ASN A 44 -20.73 -8.48 20.46
N GLY A 45 -21.73 -7.64 20.18
CA GLY A 45 -22.85 -7.39 21.07
C GLY A 45 -23.06 -5.99 21.62
N GLU A 46 -22.22 -5.02 21.30
CA GLU A 46 -22.41 -3.64 21.74
C GLU A 46 -22.74 -2.70 20.56
N ALA A 47 -23.73 -1.84 20.76
CA ALA A 47 -24.04 -0.78 19.79
C ALA A 47 -22.85 0.19 19.73
N MET A 48 -22.27 0.35 18.55
CA MET A 48 -21.13 1.25 18.37
C MET A 48 -21.59 2.69 18.25
N ASP A 49 -21.07 3.54 19.14
CA ASP A 49 -21.23 5.00 19.07
C ASP A 49 -20.30 5.66 18.03
N GLN A 50 -19.33 4.91 17.46
CA GLN A 50 -18.35 5.44 16.53
C GLN A 50 -18.43 4.79 15.14
N PRO A 51 -18.13 5.55 14.05
CA PRO A 51 -18.08 4.99 12.72
C PRO A 51 -17.04 3.87 12.61
N LEU A 52 -17.37 2.81 11.89
CA LEU A 52 -16.51 1.65 11.65
C LEU A 52 -15.11 2.06 11.13
N THR A 53 -15.07 3.08 10.31
CA THR A 53 -13.83 3.62 9.73
C THR A 53 -12.89 4.17 10.79
N SER A 54 -13.39 4.87 11.80
CA SER A 54 -12.55 5.42 12.87
C SER A 54 -11.93 4.33 13.72
N VAL A 55 -12.69 3.27 14.01
CA VAL A 55 -12.22 2.11 14.78
C VAL A 55 -11.16 1.33 14.00
N PHE A 56 -11.35 1.15 12.70
CA PHE A 56 -10.38 0.48 11.84
C PHE A 56 -9.04 1.23 11.81
N TYR A 57 -9.07 2.56 11.65
CA TYR A 57 -7.86 3.38 11.63
C TYR A 57 -7.16 3.50 12.99
N SER A 58 -7.89 3.29 14.09
CA SER A 58 -7.29 3.22 15.43
C SER A 58 -6.61 1.88 15.72
N THR A 59 -6.80 0.87 14.87
CA THR A 59 -6.23 -0.47 15.07
C THR A 59 -4.72 -0.46 14.85
N LEU A 60 -3.97 -1.14 15.73
CA LEU A 60 -2.52 -1.30 15.64
C LEU A 60 -2.08 -1.90 14.29
N TYR A 61 -2.85 -2.82 13.73
CA TYR A 61 -2.56 -3.48 12.46
C TYR A 61 -2.51 -2.53 11.28
N PHE A 62 -3.38 -1.50 11.26
CA PHE A 62 -3.36 -0.46 10.23
C PHE A 62 -2.02 0.30 10.24
N TRP A 63 -1.56 0.72 11.42
CA TRP A 63 -0.28 1.42 11.57
C TRP A 63 0.91 0.53 11.24
N LEU A 64 0.86 -0.76 11.59
CA LEU A 64 1.90 -1.73 11.21
C LEU A 64 2.00 -1.89 9.70
N ILE A 65 0.89 -1.93 8.98
CA ILE A 65 0.89 -1.99 7.52
C ILE A 65 1.60 -0.78 6.94
N LEU A 66 1.24 0.43 7.38
CA LEU A 66 1.85 1.66 6.90
C LEU A 66 3.35 1.72 7.21
N LEU A 67 3.72 1.42 8.45
CA LEU A 67 5.09 1.55 8.93
C LEU A 67 6.04 0.50 8.33
N LEU A 68 5.57 -0.71 8.04
CA LEU A 68 6.38 -1.78 7.47
C LEU A 68 6.41 -1.74 5.94
N ALA A 69 5.30 -1.43 5.29
CA ALA A 69 5.20 -1.50 3.85
C ALA A 69 6.11 -0.49 3.14
N ALA A 70 6.11 0.76 3.56
CA ALA A 70 6.90 1.81 2.92
C ALA A 70 8.42 1.55 2.95
N PRO A 71 9.05 1.23 4.11
CA PRO A 71 10.49 0.92 4.15
C PRO A 71 10.85 -0.35 3.36
N VAL A 72 10.03 -1.40 3.44
CA VAL A 72 10.33 -2.65 2.74
C VAL A 72 10.32 -2.46 1.22
N ILE A 73 9.38 -1.69 0.69
CA ILE A 73 9.28 -1.39 -0.73
C ILE A 73 10.47 -0.52 -1.18
N THR A 74 10.79 0.54 -0.43
CA THR A 74 11.84 1.50 -0.80
C THR A 74 13.25 0.93 -0.67
N MET A 75 13.56 0.23 0.42
CA MET A 75 14.89 -0.40 0.63
C MET A 75 15.22 -1.38 -0.48
N ARG A 76 14.23 -2.13 -0.94
CA ARG A 76 14.41 -3.12 -1.97
C ARG A 76 14.72 -2.51 -3.33
N SER A 77 14.13 -1.39 -3.70
CA SER A 77 14.31 -0.75 -5.00
C SER A 77 15.78 -0.49 -5.31
N PHE A 78 16.56 -0.06 -4.33
CA PHE A 78 18.01 0.20 -4.49
C PHE A 78 18.88 -1.04 -4.26
N ALA A 79 18.52 -1.89 -3.29
CA ALA A 79 19.31 -3.08 -2.96
C ALA A 79 19.34 -4.08 -4.12
N HIS A 80 18.25 -4.24 -4.84
CA HIS A 80 18.15 -5.16 -5.98
C HIS A 80 19.07 -4.76 -7.14
N GLU A 81 19.13 -3.49 -7.49
CA GLU A 81 20.01 -3.00 -8.56
C GLU A 81 21.48 -3.13 -8.23
N LYS A 82 21.83 -2.87 -6.96
CA LYS A 82 23.22 -3.02 -6.49
C LYS A 82 23.64 -4.49 -6.51
N ALA A 83 22.75 -5.40 -6.16
CA ALA A 83 23.01 -6.84 -6.17
C ALA A 83 23.09 -7.42 -7.59
N THR A 84 22.34 -6.88 -8.56
CA THR A 84 22.34 -7.35 -9.96
C THR A 84 23.37 -6.65 -10.85
N GLY A 85 24.13 -5.66 -10.35
CA GLY A 85 25.09 -4.89 -11.13
C GLY A 85 24.47 -3.98 -12.21
N THR A 86 23.15 -3.89 -12.24
CA THR A 86 22.41 -3.08 -13.23
C THR A 86 22.51 -1.58 -12.93
N TYR A 87 22.99 -1.21 -11.76
CA TYR A 87 23.22 0.19 -11.38
C TYR A 87 24.28 0.87 -12.30
N GLU A 88 25.37 0.16 -12.64
CA GLU A 88 26.41 0.69 -13.52
C GLU A 88 25.89 0.88 -14.97
N THR A 89 25.09 -0.05 -15.46
CA THR A 89 24.47 0.07 -16.80
C THR A 89 23.43 1.19 -16.87
N LEU A 90 22.77 1.51 -15.76
CA LEU A 90 21.82 2.62 -15.68
C LEU A 90 22.54 3.97 -15.77
N MET A 91 23.72 4.10 -15.18
CA MET A 91 24.54 5.32 -15.21
C MET A 91 25.19 5.58 -16.57
N THR A 92 25.31 4.56 -17.44
CA THR A 92 25.84 4.72 -18.81
C THR A 92 24.75 5.05 -19.84
N THR A 93 23.47 5.00 -19.47
CA THR A 93 22.37 5.36 -20.37
C THR A 93 22.20 6.89 -20.45
N PRO A 94 21.80 7.46 -21.61
CA PRO A 94 21.58 8.90 -21.79
C PRO A 94 20.28 9.37 -21.11
N VAL A 95 20.08 9.02 -19.85
CA VAL A 95 18.92 9.41 -19.02
C VAL A 95 19.46 10.21 -17.85
N SER A 96 18.80 11.31 -17.50
CA SER A 96 19.23 12.12 -16.37
C SER A 96 18.99 11.40 -15.05
N ASP A 97 19.89 11.55 -14.07
CA ASP A 97 19.83 10.94 -12.74
C ASP A 97 18.50 11.24 -12.04
N ILE A 98 17.99 12.47 -12.24
CA ILE A 98 16.70 12.91 -11.70
C ILE A 98 15.55 12.06 -12.26
N GLN A 99 15.58 11.73 -13.56
CA GLN A 99 14.53 10.91 -14.18
C GLN A 99 14.56 9.47 -13.64
N VAL A 100 15.74 8.92 -13.36
CA VAL A 100 15.90 7.60 -12.77
C VAL A 100 15.34 7.58 -11.34
N VAL A 101 15.71 8.55 -10.51
CA VAL A 101 15.21 8.65 -9.12
C VAL A 101 13.70 8.84 -9.08
N LEU A 102 13.17 9.74 -9.91
CA LEU A 102 11.73 9.97 -10.01
C LEU A 102 10.98 8.72 -10.53
N ALA A 103 11.54 7.99 -11.48
CA ALA A 103 10.91 6.77 -11.98
C ALA A 103 10.86 5.68 -10.91
N LYS A 104 11.91 5.55 -10.10
CA LYS A 104 11.94 4.62 -8.96
C LYS A 104 10.92 5.01 -7.90
N PHE A 105 10.91 6.27 -7.53
CA PHE A 105 9.95 6.78 -6.56
C PHE A 105 8.50 6.56 -7.02
N SER A 106 8.17 6.92 -8.25
CA SER A 106 6.82 6.70 -8.78
C SER A 106 6.47 5.24 -8.97
N GLY A 107 7.42 4.36 -9.33
CA GLY A 107 7.20 2.92 -9.38
C GLY A 107 6.88 2.33 -8.01
N ALA A 108 7.66 2.70 -6.98
CA ALA A 108 7.42 2.29 -5.60
C ALA A 108 6.09 2.84 -5.05
N LEU A 109 5.77 4.10 -5.33
CA LEU A 109 4.53 4.74 -4.91
C LEU A 109 3.30 4.08 -5.57
N LEU A 110 3.36 3.79 -6.88
CA LEU A 110 2.29 3.07 -7.57
C LEU A 110 2.08 1.67 -7.01
N PHE A 111 3.16 0.94 -6.72
CA PHE A 111 3.05 -0.38 -6.08
C PHE A 111 2.40 -0.27 -4.70
N TYR A 112 2.78 0.72 -3.90
CA TYR A 112 2.19 0.99 -2.59
C TYR A 112 0.70 1.33 -2.69
N VAL A 113 0.29 2.18 -3.64
CA VAL A 113 -1.12 2.51 -3.90
C VAL A 113 -1.92 1.26 -4.28
N ILE A 114 -1.40 0.41 -5.18
CA ILE A 114 -2.06 -0.84 -5.57
C ILE A 114 -2.20 -1.78 -4.36
N MET A 115 -1.20 -1.83 -3.49
CA MET A 115 -1.24 -2.61 -2.26
C MET A 115 -2.29 -2.08 -1.26
N CYS A 116 -2.63 -0.79 -1.31
CA CYS A 116 -3.70 -0.20 -0.50
C CYS A 116 -5.12 -0.45 -1.07
N VAL A 117 -5.26 -0.94 -2.31
CA VAL A 117 -6.59 -1.24 -2.90
C VAL A 117 -7.41 -2.24 -2.07
N PRO A 118 -6.86 -3.33 -1.50
CA PRO A 118 -7.60 -4.21 -0.62
C PRO A 118 -8.18 -3.53 0.63
N LEU A 119 -7.51 -2.48 1.14
CA LEU A 119 -8.03 -1.65 2.24
C LEU A 119 -9.33 -0.95 1.84
N LEU A 120 -9.41 -0.44 0.61
CA LEU A 120 -10.63 0.14 0.07
C LEU A 120 -11.73 -0.91 -0.13
N ALA A 121 -11.37 -2.06 -0.71
CA ALA A 121 -12.31 -3.16 -0.91
C ALA A 121 -12.93 -3.60 0.41
N TRP A 122 -12.15 -3.60 1.50
CA TRP A 122 -12.63 -3.94 2.82
C TRP A 122 -13.74 -2.98 3.32
N VAL A 123 -13.59 -1.68 3.12
CA VAL A 123 -14.61 -0.67 3.45
C VAL A 123 -15.93 -0.94 2.70
N PHE A 124 -15.84 -1.35 1.42
CA PHE A 124 -17.01 -1.71 0.63
C PHE A 124 -17.67 -3.02 1.09
N ILE A 125 -16.91 -3.99 1.55
CA ILE A 125 -17.42 -5.27 2.07
C ILE A 125 -18.08 -5.07 3.46
N ALA A 126 -17.54 -4.19 4.29
CA ALA A 126 -18.10 -3.89 5.61
C ALA A 126 -19.46 -3.19 5.54
N ARG A 127 -19.74 -2.45 4.46
CA ARG A 127 -20.96 -1.70 4.26
C ARG A 127 -22.24 -2.55 4.33
N PRO A 128 -22.39 -3.69 3.61
CA PRO A 128 -23.58 -4.52 3.66
C PRO A 128 -23.69 -5.38 4.93
N LEU A 129 -22.59 -5.59 5.66
CA LEU A 129 -22.61 -6.34 6.93
C LEU A 129 -23.21 -5.53 8.08
N SER A 130 -23.17 -4.22 7.99
CA SER A 130 -23.72 -3.32 8.98
C SER A 130 -25.07 -2.81 8.51
N ASN A 131 -26.15 -3.26 9.14
CA ASN A 131 -27.53 -2.77 8.88
C ASN A 131 -27.78 -1.33 9.37
N VAL A 132 -26.73 -0.59 9.74
CA VAL A 132 -26.85 0.77 10.29
C VAL A 132 -26.45 1.79 9.22
N PRO A 133 -27.35 2.69 8.81
CA PRO A 133 -27.02 3.75 7.87
C PRO A 133 -26.02 4.73 8.51
N GLY A 134 -24.92 5.04 7.80
CA GLY A 134 -23.90 6.00 8.26
C GLY A 134 -22.65 5.40 8.91
N ILE A 135 -22.53 4.08 9.03
CA ILE A 135 -21.35 3.39 9.60
C ILE A 135 -20.06 3.67 8.81
N VAL A 136 -20.16 3.86 7.50
CA VAL A 136 -19.02 4.20 6.64
C VAL A 136 -19.19 5.65 6.19
N ASP A 137 -18.38 6.53 6.78
CA ASP A 137 -18.28 7.91 6.34
C ASP A 137 -17.29 8.01 5.16
N PRO A 138 -17.76 8.35 3.94
CA PRO A 138 -16.88 8.47 2.78
C PRO A 138 -15.85 9.60 2.93
N GLY A 139 -16.15 10.63 3.71
CA GLY A 139 -15.22 11.73 3.99
C GLY A 139 -13.99 11.24 4.75
N THR A 140 -14.19 10.44 5.77
CA THR A 140 -13.10 9.85 6.58
C THR A 140 -12.24 8.89 5.74
N VAL A 141 -12.85 8.10 4.86
CA VAL A 141 -12.10 7.20 3.96
C VAL A 141 -11.21 8.00 3.02
N ILE A 142 -11.75 9.00 2.34
CA ILE A 142 -10.99 9.85 1.41
C ILE A 142 -9.86 10.59 2.14
N ALA A 143 -10.15 11.19 3.29
CA ALA A 143 -9.14 11.90 4.09
C ALA A 143 -7.99 10.98 4.51
N THR A 144 -8.29 9.74 4.90
CA THR A 144 -7.26 8.77 5.29
C THR A 144 -6.41 8.35 4.10
N PHE A 145 -7.02 8.07 2.95
CA PHE A 145 -6.25 7.73 1.75
C PHE A 145 -5.38 8.89 1.25
N LEU A 146 -5.86 10.13 1.36
CA LEU A 146 -5.03 11.30 1.10
C LEU A 146 -3.86 11.42 2.09
N GLY A 147 -4.10 11.14 3.37
CA GLY A 147 -3.05 11.10 4.39
C GLY A 147 -2.01 10.01 4.17
N ILE A 148 -2.41 8.85 3.66
CA ILE A 148 -1.51 7.74 3.31
C ILE A 148 -0.63 8.08 2.09
N LEU A 149 -1.15 8.88 1.16
CA LEU A 149 -0.45 9.31 -0.06
C LEU A 149 0.56 10.45 0.18
N LEU A 150 0.40 11.22 1.25
CA LEU A 150 1.27 12.34 1.64
C LEU A 150 2.48 11.85 2.43
#